data_d2343661eae9878b14f35fd67aa80b64
#
_entry.id   d2343661eae9878b14f35fd67aa80b64
#
_cell.length_a   1.000
_cell.length_b   1.000
_cell.length_c   1.000
_cell.angle_alpha   90.00
_cell.angle_beta   90.00
_cell.angle_gamma   90.00
#
_symmetry.space_group_name_H-M   'P 1'
#
loop_
_entity.id
_entity.type
_entity.pdbx_description
1 polymer ?
#
loop_
_entity_poly.entity_id
_entity_poly.type
_entity_poly.pdbx_seq_one_letter_code
_entity_poly.pdbx_strand_id
1 'polypeptide(L)'
;MFEKLDEVEKRHEELVRLLADPRVLANPREMQKLARERAEISKLVESYRLYKKVDEEIQESRALLLESDEEMRELAKAELQALKERQTALEQEVRVLLLPKDPRDEKNTFLEIRAGTGGEEAALFAASLFRMYAKYAEMNRWRVEVMSQNPTGLGGFKEIIALVEGKGVYSRLKYESGVHRVQRVPVTEASGRIHTSAVTVAVLPEADEVEVEINPNDLRIDVYRSSGPGGQSVNTTDSAVRITHLPTGMVVTCQDEKSQHKNKAKALKVLRARLLDQLVEERRSEISEERKSQVGSGDRSERVRTYNFPQNRLTDHRLGLTLYHLDGILEGDLGEVINALNTHFQAESLKSRG
;
A
#
# COMPACT_ATOMS: atom_id res chain seq x y z
N MET A 1 -25.07 -3.38 -9.89
CA MET A 1 -24.24 -4.00 -8.83
C MET A 1 -24.44 -5.51 -8.80
N PHE A 2 -25.65 -5.99 -8.65
CA PHE A 2 -25.96 -7.43 -8.50
C PHE A 2 -25.59 -8.28 -9.72
N GLU A 3 -25.76 -7.82 -10.96
CA GLU A 3 -25.32 -8.52 -12.18
C GLU A 3 -23.82 -8.84 -12.16
N LYS A 4 -22.98 -7.89 -11.70
CA LYS A 4 -21.55 -8.13 -11.56
C LYS A 4 -21.22 -9.16 -10.48
N LEU A 5 -22.03 -9.23 -9.41
CA LEU A 5 -21.85 -10.22 -8.34
C LEU A 5 -22.18 -11.64 -8.81
N ASP A 6 -23.20 -11.78 -9.63
CA ASP A 6 -23.54 -13.08 -10.25
C ASP A 6 -22.43 -13.55 -11.21
N GLU A 7 -21.77 -12.64 -11.92
CA GLU A 7 -20.60 -12.98 -12.75
C GLU A 7 -19.42 -13.43 -11.88
N VAL A 8 -19.17 -12.75 -10.76
CA VAL A 8 -18.10 -13.13 -9.82
C VAL A 8 -18.39 -14.48 -9.17
N GLU A 9 -19.64 -14.76 -8.82
CA GLU A 9 -20.03 -16.08 -8.28
C GLU A 9 -19.81 -17.20 -9.30
N LYS A 10 -20.21 -16.99 -10.56
CA LYS A 10 -19.95 -17.94 -11.66
C LYS A 10 -18.45 -18.16 -11.86
N ARG A 11 -17.66 -17.09 -11.80
CA ARG A 11 -16.20 -17.18 -11.90
C ARG A 11 -15.59 -17.97 -10.75
N HIS A 12 -16.10 -17.78 -9.53
CA HIS A 12 -15.66 -18.56 -8.37
C HIS A 12 -15.93 -20.06 -8.56
N GLU A 13 -17.11 -20.42 -9.06
CA GLU A 13 -17.45 -21.83 -9.33
C GLU A 13 -16.58 -22.43 -10.44
N GLU A 14 -16.28 -21.65 -11.48
CA GLU A 14 -15.36 -22.04 -12.54
C GLU A 14 -13.95 -22.31 -11.98
N LEU A 15 -13.45 -21.40 -11.11
CA LEU A 15 -12.14 -21.57 -10.46
C LEU A 15 -12.09 -22.81 -9.58
N VAL A 16 -13.16 -23.11 -8.85
CA VAL A 16 -13.27 -24.36 -8.06
C VAL A 16 -13.19 -25.58 -8.97
N ARG A 17 -13.86 -25.56 -10.12
CA ARG A 17 -13.81 -26.67 -11.10
C ARG A 17 -12.41 -26.80 -11.72
N LEU A 18 -11.79 -25.68 -12.12
CA LEU A 18 -10.45 -25.67 -12.71
C LEU A 18 -9.39 -26.19 -11.73
N LEU A 19 -9.47 -25.82 -10.46
CA LEU A 19 -8.57 -26.31 -9.41
C LEU A 19 -8.72 -27.80 -9.11
N ALA A 20 -9.84 -28.43 -9.51
CA ALA A 20 -10.05 -29.87 -9.42
C ALA A 20 -9.56 -30.63 -10.68
N ASP A 21 -9.17 -29.92 -11.77
CA ASP A 21 -8.71 -30.56 -13.01
C ASP A 21 -7.27 -31.10 -12.80
N PRO A 22 -7.05 -32.42 -13.11
CA PRO A 22 -5.72 -33.04 -13.01
C PRO A 22 -4.61 -32.31 -13.82
N ARG A 23 -4.97 -31.65 -14.92
CA ARG A 23 -4.04 -30.91 -15.77
C ARG A 23 -3.51 -29.66 -15.06
N VAL A 24 -4.38 -28.96 -14.34
CA VAL A 24 -4.02 -27.77 -13.55
C VAL A 24 -3.18 -28.19 -12.33
N LEU A 25 -3.55 -29.31 -11.67
CA LEU A 25 -2.78 -29.88 -10.56
C LEU A 25 -1.36 -30.27 -10.96
N ALA A 26 -1.13 -30.65 -12.22
CA ALA A 26 0.18 -30.98 -12.76
C ALA A 26 1.06 -29.71 -13.01
N ASN A 27 0.47 -28.51 -13.04
CA ASN A 27 1.20 -27.25 -13.28
C ASN A 27 1.17 -26.35 -12.03
N PRO A 28 2.21 -26.37 -11.17
CA PRO A 28 2.22 -25.64 -9.91
C PRO A 28 2.02 -24.12 -10.04
N ARG A 29 2.55 -23.52 -11.13
CA ARG A 29 2.41 -22.06 -11.37
C ARG A 29 0.97 -21.67 -11.68
N GLU A 30 0.31 -22.44 -12.51
CA GLU A 30 -1.09 -22.21 -12.90
C GLU A 30 -2.02 -22.46 -11.72
N MET A 31 -1.80 -23.55 -10.99
CA MET A 31 -2.53 -23.87 -9.76
C MET A 31 -2.42 -22.75 -8.73
N GLN A 32 -1.21 -22.21 -8.50
CA GLN A 32 -1.00 -21.11 -7.56
C GLN A 32 -1.72 -19.83 -8.00
N LYS A 33 -1.70 -19.50 -9.29
CA LYS A 33 -2.40 -18.35 -9.85
C LYS A 33 -3.93 -18.46 -9.64
N LEU A 34 -4.51 -19.60 -10.01
CA LEU A 34 -5.96 -19.84 -9.87
C LEU A 34 -6.40 -19.91 -8.39
N ALA A 35 -5.58 -20.52 -7.54
CA ALA A 35 -5.83 -20.57 -6.10
C ALA A 35 -5.81 -19.17 -5.46
N ARG A 36 -4.89 -18.30 -5.88
CA ARG A 36 -4.83 -16.91 -5.44
C ARG A 36 -6.07 -16.13 -5.91
N GLU A 37 -6.44 -16.23 -7.19
CA GLU A 37 -7.64 -15.60 -7.75
C GLU A 37 -8.90 -16.04 -6.97
N ARG A 38 -9.04 -17.36 -6.71
CA ARG A 38 -10.15 -17.88 -5.90
C ARG A 38 -10.17 -17.29 -4.50
N ALA A 39 -9.02 -17.25 -3.82
CA ALA A 39 -8.92 -16.73 -2.46
C ALA A 39 -9.30 -15.25 -2.38
N GLU A 40 -8.99 -14.46 -3.42
CA GLU A 40 -9.31 -13.04 -3.50
C GLU A 40 -10.83 -12.79 -3.56
N ILE A 41 -11.58 -13.63 -4.28
CA ILE A 41 -13.03 -13.48 -4.48
C ILE A 41 -13.88 -14.29 -3.50
N SER A 42 -13.30 -15.28 -2.78
CA SER A 42 -14.05 -16.18 -1.89
C SER A 42 -14.88 -15.43 -0.85
N LYS A 43 -14.28 -14.44 -0.17
CA LYS A 43 -14.98 -13.69 0.87
C LYS A 43 -16.15 -12.90 0.31
N LEU A 44 -16.01 -12.31 -0.87
CA LEU A 44 -17.08 -11.59 -1.56
C LEU A 44 -18.24 -12.53 -1.90
N VAL A 45 -17.94 -13.72 -2.45
CA VAL A 45 -18.94 -14.73 -2.81
C VAL A 45 -19.66 -15.26 -1.58
N GLU A 46 -18.94 -15.51 -0.48
CA GLU A 46 -19.53 -15.93 0.80
C GLU A 46 -20.53 -14.89 1.34
N SER A 47 -20.14 -13.63 1.43
CA SER A 47 -21.01 -12.56 1.88
C SER A 47 -22.20 -12.35 0.94
N TYR A 48 -22.01 -12.50 -0.38
CA TYR A 48 -23.10 -12.42 -1.35
C TYR A 48 -24.08 -13.58 -1.25
N ARG A 49 -23.61 -14.79 -1.03
CA ARG A 49 -24.48 -15.98 -0.79
C ARG A 49 -25.30 -15.81 0.49
N LEU A 50 -24.69 -15.27 1.55
CA LEU A 50 -25.42 -14.93 2.78
C LEU A 50 -26.48 -13.85 2.54
N TYR A 51 -26.16 -12.83 1.74
CA TYR A 51 -27.11 -11.81 1.34
C TYR A 51 -28.32 -12.40 0.60
N LYS A 52 -28.10 -13.27 -0.40
CA LYS A 52 -29.19 -13.96 -1.13
C LYS A 52 -30.06 -14.79 -0.18
N LYS A 53 -29.44 -15.52 0.73
CA LYS A 53 -30.18 -16.34 1.70
C LYS A 53 -31.05 -15.47 2.62
N VAL A 54 -30.52 -14.36 3.13
CA VAL A 54 -31.30 -13.42 3.95
C VAL A 54 -32.42 -12.78 3.14
N ASP A 55 -32.21 -12.51 1.85
CA ASP A 55 -33.28 -11.98 0.98
C ASP A 55 -34.40 -12.99 0.76
N GLU A 56 -34.09 -14.27 0.59
CA GLU A 56 -35.05 -15.39 0.53
C GLU A 56 -35.82 -15.48 1.86
N GLU A 57 -35.14 -15.48 3.01
CA GLU A 57 -35.77 -15.50 4.35
C GLU A 57 -36.73 -14.29 4.56
N ILE A 58 -36.37 -13.10 4.04
CA ILE A 58 -37.24 -11.92 4.05
C ILE A 58 -38.51 -12.15 3.21
N GLN A 59 -38.41 -12.76 2.05
CA GLN A 59 -39.56 -13.05 1.20
C GLN A 59 -40.50 -14.08 1.88
N GLU A 60 -39.92 -15.12 2.48
CA GLU A 60 -40.67 -16.11 3.26
C GLU A 60 -41.39 -15.48 4.47
N SER A 61 -40.69 -14.65 5.27
CA SER A 61 -41.30 -13.95 6.40
C SER A 61 -42.40 -12.98 5.96
N ARG A 62 -42.26 -12.35 4.79
CA ARG A 62 -43.34 -11.52 4.19
C ARG A 62 -44.55 -12.32 3.80
N ALA A 63 -44.40 -13.53 3.26
CA ALA A 63 -45.51 -14.41 2.91
C ALA A 63 -46.27 -14.86 4.19
N LEU A 64 -45.54 -15.20 5.24
CA LEU A 64 -46.12 -15.56 6.54
C LEU A 64 -46.98 -14.43 7.16
N LEU A 65 -46.63 -13.17 6.94
CA LEU A 65 -47.43 -12.04 7.39
C LEU A 65 -48.84 -11.97 6.76
N LEU A 66 -49.01 -12.55 5.57
CA LEU A 66 -50.27 -12.52 4.83
C LEU A 66 -51.22 -13.69 5.22
N GLU A 67 -50.69 -14.81 5.71
CA GLU A 67 -51.44 -16.03 5.94
C GLU A 67 -51.65 -16.41 7.40
N SER A 68 -50.97 -15.77 8.35
CA SER A 68 -50.81 -16.23 9.74
C SER A 68 -51.77 -15.58 10.73
N ASP A 69 -51.97 -16.25 11.84
CA ASP A 69 -52.68 -15.82 13.02
C ASP A 69 -51.97 -14.58 13.69
N GLU A 70 -52.64 -13.87 14.59
CA GLU A 70 -52.15 -12.60 15.11
C GLU A 70 -50.84 -12.71 15.89
N GLU A 71 -50.67 -13.80 16.67
CA GLU A 71 -49.38 -14.09 17.37
C GLU A 71 -48.24 -14.38 16.38
N MET A 72 -48.52 -15.14 15.34
CA MET A 72 -47.54 -15.44 14.30
C MET A 72 -47.13 -14.20 13.49
N ARG A 73 -48.06 -13.25 13.29
CA ARG A 73 -47.76 -11.97 12.63
C ARG A 73 -46.82 -11.08 13.46
N GLU A 74 -46.98 -11.04 14.78
CA GLU A 74 -46.05 -10.25 15.62
C GLU A 74 -44.64 -10.85 15.63
N LEU A 75 -44.52 -12.18 15.70
CA LEU A 75 -43.21 -12.86 15.56
C LEU A 75 -42.59 -12.60 14.21
N ALA A 76 -43.34 -12.75 13.11
CA ALA A 76 -42.87 -12.49 11.77
C ALA A 76 -42.45 -11.03 11.53
N LYS A 77 -43.09 -10.05 12.18
CA LYS A 77 -42.70 -8.65 12.14
C LYS A 77 -41.33 -8.42 12.82
N ALA A 78 -41.12 -9.01 14.00
CA ALA A 78 -39.89 -8.89 14.75
C ALA A 78 -38.71 -9.54 13.95
N GLU A 79 -38.94 -10.74 13.38
CA GLU A 79 -37.99 -11.43 12.56
C GLU A 79 -37.64 -10.65 11.29
N LEU A 80 -38.65 -10.11 10.60
CA LEU A 80 -38.48 -9.29 9.41
C LEU A 80 -37.66 -8.00 9.70
N GLN A 81 -37.81 -7.42 10.86
CA GLN A 81 -37.01 -6.27 11.28
C GLN A 81 -35.53 -6.68 11.45
N ALA A 82 -35.24 -7.77 12.14
CA ALA A 82 -33.89 -8.29 12.34
C ALA A 82 -33.22 -8.70 11.02
N LEU A 83 -33.99 -9.36 10.13
CA LEU A 83 -33.50 -9.76 8.80
C LEU A 83 -33.16 -8.55 7.92
N LYS A 84 -33.94 -7.48 7.95
CA LYS A 84 -33.66 -6.24 7.21
C LYS A 84 -32.39 -5.54 7.72
N GLU A 85 -32.17 -5.49 9.02
CA GLU A 85 -30.95 -4.95 9.60
C GLU A 85 -29.74 -5.76 9.14
N ARG A 86 -29.85 -7.10 9.18
CA ARG A 86 -28.81 -8.02 8.68
C ARG A 86 -28.57 -7.86 7.18
N GLN A 87 -29.63 -7.72 6.38
CA GLN A 87 -29.53 -7.48 4.93
C GLN A 87 -28.75 -6.19 4.64
N THR A 88 -29.06 -5.11 5.34
CA THR A 88 -28.38 -3.82 5.20
C THR A 88 -26.90 -3.92 5.56
N ALA A 89 -26.58 -4.64 6.63
CA ALA A 89 -25.20 -4.86 7.04
C ALA A 89 -24.40 -5.68 5.99
N LEU A 90 -25.01 -6.76 5.48
CA LEU A 90 -24.41 -7.58 4.42
C LEU A 90 -24.27 -6.81 3.10
N GLU A 91 -25.23 -5.97 2.74
CA GLU A 91 -25.12 -5.12 1.54
C GLU A 91 -23.95 -4.15 1.66
N GLN A 92 -23.74 -3.55 2.81
CA GLN A 92 -22.58 -2.67 3.05
C GLN A 92 -21.27 -3.46 3.00
N GLU A 93 -21.22 -4.66 3.59
CA GLU A 93 -20.04 -5.52 3.54
C GLU A 93 -19.69 -5.90 2.10
N VAL A 94 -20.67 -6.32 1.30
CA VAL A 94 -20.50 -6.66 -0.12
C VAL A 94 -20.00 -5.44 -0.92
N ARG A 95 -20.54 -4.25 -0.67
CA ARG A 95 -20.09 -3.01 -1.30
C ARG A 95 -18.62 -2.70 -0.99
N VAL A 96 -18.19 -2.90 0.24
CA VAL A 96 -16.79 -2.71 0.66
C VAL A 96 -15.89 -3.75 0.00
N LEU A 97 -16.31 -5.00 -0.08
CA LEU A 97 -15.55 -6.08 -0.71
C LEU A 97 -15.44 -5.95 -2.25
N LEU A 98 -16.38 -5.22 -2.88
CA LEU A 98 -16.32 -4.89 -4.31
C LEU A 98 -15.33 -3.75 -4.63
N LEU A 99 -14.85 -3.02 -3.63
CA LEU A 99 -13.79 -2.03 -3.87
C LEU A 99 -12.55 -2.76 -4.40
N PRO A 100 -11.94 -2.26 -5.49
CA PRO A 100 -10.69 -2.84 -5.94
C PRO A 100 -9.66 -2.71 -4.83
N LYS A 101 -9.13 -3.86 -4.43
CA LYS A 101 -8.01 -3.88 -3.49
C LYS A 101 -6.81 -3.18 -4.12
N ASP A 102 -6.21 -2.28 -3.41
CA ASP A 102 -4.92 -1.71 -3.83
C ASP A 102 -3.89 -2.86 -3.82
N PRO A 103 -3.24 -3.17 -4.95
CA PRO A 103 -2.22 -4.23 -4.99
C PRO A 103 -1.07 -3.97 -4.00
N ARG A 104 -0.91 -2.73 -3.55
CA ARG A 104 0.07 -2.33 -2.54
C ARG A 104 -0.33 -2.74 -1.12
N ASP A 105 -1.61 -3.06 -0.86
CA ASP A 105 -2.13 -3.35 0.48
C ASP A 105 -1.48 -4.57 1.14
N GLU A 106 -0.96 -5.51 0.35
CA GLU A 106 -0.25 -6.70 0.85
C GLU A 106 1.27 -6.49 1.02
N LYS A 107 1.80 -5.34 0.58
CA LYS A 107 3.24 -5.06 0.64
C LYS A 107 3.72 -4.73 2.05
N ASN A 108 4.99 -4.97 2.28
CA ASN A 108 5.73 -4.40 3.40
C ASN A 108 5.81 -2.88 3.24
N THR A 109 6.20 -2.19 4.30
CA THR A 109 6.07 -0.73 4.34
C THR A 109 7.32 -0.09 4.93
N PHE A 110 7.84 0.92 4.26
CA PHE A 110 8.78 1.87 4.86
C PHE A 110 8.02 2.92 5.65
N LEU A 111 8.33 3.00 6.93
CA LEU A 111 7.84 4.02 7.85
C LEU A 111 8.95 5.04 8.05
N GLU A 112 8.77 6.26 7.56
CA GLU A 112 9.71 7.36 7.73
C GLU A 112 9.11 8.38 8.70
N ILE A 113 9.83 8.69 9.77
CA ILE A 113 9.41 9.66 10.77
C ILE A 113 10.51 10.73 10.85
N ARG A 114 10.13 11.99 10.61
CA ARG A 114 11.07 13.13 10.63
C ARG A 114 10.58 14.21 11.57
N ALA A 115 11.50 14.73 12.40
CA ALA A 115 11.24 15.91 13.19
C ALA A 115 11.01 17.12 12.27
N GLY A 116 9.84 17.75 12.43
CA GLY A 116 9.49 19.00 11.74
C GLY A 116 9.74 20.22 12.62
N THR A 117 8.76 21.09 12.72
CA THR A 117 8.84 22.32 13.53
C THR A 117 8.83 21.99 15.03
N GLY A 118 9.86 22.44 15.79
CA GLY A 118 9.91 22.26 17.25
C GLY A 118 11.27 21.84 17.81
N GLY A 119 12.29 21.72 16.94
CA GLY A 119 13.66 21.41 17.37
C GLY A 119 13.80 20.09 18.11
N GLU A 120 14.48 20.09 19.27
CA GLU A 120 14.71 18.89 20.10
C GLU A 120 13.41 18.23 20.57
N GLU A 121 12.36 19.02 20.85
CA GLU A 121 11.07 18.47 21.27
C GLU A 121 10.40 17.67 20.15
N ALA A 122 10.49 18.13 18.90
CA ALA A 122 10.03 17.38 17.74
C ALA A 122 10.81 16.07 17.57
N ALA A 123 12.12 16.10 17.82
CA ALA A 123 12.96 14.90 17.75
C ALA A 123 12.60 13.87 18.85
N LEU A 124 12.33 14.31 20.07
CA LEU A 124 11.87 13.45 21.16
C LEU A 124 10.48 12.86 20.86
N PHE A 125 9.61 13.66 20.24
CA PHE A 125 8.30 13.17 19.85
C PHE A 125 8.38 12.17 18.68
N ALA A 126 9.30 12.37 17.74
CA ALA A 126 9.58 11.37 16.68
C ALA A 126 9.98 10.01 17.27
N ALA A 127 10.81 10.01 18.32
CA ALA A 127 11.15 8.78 19.04
C ALA A 127 9.92 8.14 19.74
N SER A 128 9.03 8.97 20.30
CA SER A 128 7.79 8.49 20.94
C SER A 128 6.85 7.87 19.90
N LEU A 129 6.70 8.50 18.72
CA LEU A 129 5.89 7.96 17.62
C LEU A 129 6.49 6.65 17.07
N PHE A 130 7.79 6.58 16.88
CA PHE A 130 8.44 5.36 16.44
C PHE A 130 8.19 4.21 17.44
N ARG A 131 8.33 4.45 18.75
CA ARG A 131 8.03 3.47 19.78
C ARG A 131 6.58 3.02 19.74
N MET A 132 5.63 3.92 19.54
CA MET A 132 4.22 3.63 19.39
C MET A 132 3.95 2.69 18.21
N TYR A 133 4.51 2.99 17.03
CA TYR A 133 4.35 2.14 15.85
C TYR A 133 5.07 0.79 16.01
N ALA A 134 6.25 0.77 16.63
CA ALA A 134 6.96 -0.48 16.89
C ALA A 134 6.16 -1.42 17.81
N LYS A 135 5.54 -0.89 18.87
CA LYS A 135 4.64 -1.66 19.74
C LYS A 135 3.39 -2.14 19.03
N TYR A 136 2.77 -1.27 18.21
CA TYR A 136 1.65 -1.69 17.38
C TYR A 136 2.02 -2.82 16.42
N ALA A 137 3.20 -2.75 15.81
CA ALA A 137 3.73 -3.80 14.94
C ALA A 137 3.94 -5.12 15.72
N GLU A 138 4.50 -5.08 16.92
CA GLU A 138 4.67 -6.23 17.80
C GLU A 138 3.32 -6.90 18.13
N MET A 139 2.30 -6.12 18.51
CA MET A 139 0.96 -6.61 18.79
C MET A 139 0.32 -7.32 17.57
N ASN A 140 0.65 -6.87 16.35
CA ASN A 140 0.19 -7.48 15.10
C ASN A 140 1.14 -8.58 14.58
N ARG A 141 2.20 -8.95 15.33
CA ARG A 141 3.22 -9.94 14.95
C ARG A 141 3.97 -9.55 13.66
N TRP A 142 4.18 -8.26 13.45
CA TRP A 142 5.00 -7.73 12.37
C TRP A 142 6.44 -7.55 12.86
N ARG A 143 7.37 -7.70 11.94
CA ARG A 143 8.79 -7.43 12.20
C ARG A 143 9.11 -5.99 11.86
N VAL A 144 9.87 -5.32 12.70
CA VAL A 144 10.36 -3.95 12.45
C VAL A 144 11.88 -3.99 12.38
N GLU A 145 12.43 -3.48 11.27
CA GLU A 145 13.86 -3.38 11.05
C GLU A 145 14.23 -1.91 10.78
N VAL A 146 15.14 -1.37 11.61
CA VAL A 146 15.59 0.02 11.43
C VAL A 146 16.62 0.06 10.31
N MET A 147 16.28 0.75 9.22
CA MET A 147 17.15 0.90 8.04
C MET A 147 18.12 2.07 8.18
N SER A 148 17.64 3.17 8.75
CA SER A 148 18.45 4.38 8.97
C SER A 148 17.91 5.16 10.15
N GLN A 149 18.80 5.78 10.91
CA GLN A 149 18.43 6.66 12.00
C GLN A 149 19.43 7.81 12.17
N ASN A 150 18.93 8.99 12.53
CA ASN A 150 19.72 10.16 12.87
C ASN A 150 19.34 10.61 14.31
N PRO A 151 19.99 10.05 15.34
CA PRO A 151 19.67 10.34 16.74
C PRO A 151 20.12 11.74 17.15
N THR A 152 19.44 12.31 18.16
CA THR A 152 19.86 13.55 18.85
C THR A 152 20.46 13.22 20.21
N GLY A 153 21.18 14.19 20.80
CA GLY A 153 21.88 14.02 22.08
C GLY A 153 20.95 13.71 23.26
N LEU A 154 19.66 14.02 23.18
CA LEU A 154 18.66 13.78 24.22
C LEU A 154 17.81 12.51 23.98
N GLY A 155 18.23 11.63 23.07
CA GLY A 155 17.53 10.37 22.78
C GLY A 155 16.34 10.52 21.84
N GLY A 156 16.22 11.64 21.13
CA GLY A 156 15.27 11.85 20.02
C GLY A 156 15.85 11.40 18.69
N PHE A 157 15.03 11.49 17.63
CA PHE A 157 15.45 11.27 16.25
C PHE A 157 15.14 12.50 15.40
N LYS A 158 16.14 13.04 14.68
CA LYS A 158 15.88 13.98 13.59
C LYS A 158 15.15 13.28 12.45
N GLU A 159 15.54 12.03 12.19
CA GLU A 159 14.93 11.15 11.21
C GLU A 159 15.13 9.71 11.64
N ILE A 160 14.12 8.90 11.43
CA ILE A 160 14.22 7.43 11.53
C ILE A 160 13.42 6.81 10.40
N ILE A 161 14.02 5.82 9.73
CA ILE A 161 13.42 5.04 8.64
C ILE A 161 13.46 3.58 9.06
N ALA A 162 12.31 2.94 9.08
CA ALA A 162 12.18 1.52 9.41
C ALA A 162 11.36 0.79 8.35
N LEU A 163 11.76 -0.43 8.06
CA LEU A 163 10.98 -1.39 7.29
C LEU A 163 10.09 -2.17 8.25
N VAL A 164 8.80 -2.19 7.97
CA VAL A 164 7.80 -2.98 8.70
C VAL A 164 7.34 -4.11 7.79
N GLU A 165 7.63 -5.35 8.20
CA GLU A 165 7.35 -6.56 7.43
C GLU A 165 6.21 -7.36 8.07
N GLY A 166 5.24 -7.78 7.26
CA GLY A 166 4.13 -8.60 7.72
C GLY A 166 2.92 -8.55 6.80
N LYS A 167 1.92 -9.34 7.14
CA LYS A 167 0.72 -9.43 6.32
C LYS A 167 -0.15 -8.17 6.46
N GLY A 168 -0.39 -7.48 5.33
CA GLY A 168 -1.30 -6.35 5.27
C GLY A 168 -0.82 -5.10 6.01
N VAL A 169 0.51 -4.92 6.16
CA VAL A 169 1.10 -3.76 6.85
C VAL A 169 0.69 -2.47 6.18
N TYR A 170 0.88 -2.37 4.86
CA TYR A 170 0.54 -1.16 4.12
C TYR A 170 -0.94 -0.81 4.22
N SER A 171 -1.83 -1.79 4.11
CA SER A 171 -3.28 -1.57 4.24
C SER A 171 -3.68 -0.96 5.59
N ARG A 172 -2.94 -1.25 6.65
CA ARG A 172 -3.19 -0.73 7.99
C ARG A 172 -2.56 0.64 8.21
N LEU A 173 -1.34 0.86 7.73
CA LEU A 173 -0.55 2.05 8.04
C LEU A 173 -0.67 3.17 7.00
N LYS A 174 -1.17 2.91 5.78
CA LYS A 174 -1.19 3.89 4.68
C LYS A 174 -1.86 5.23 5.03
N TYR A 175 -2.82 5.22 5.95
CA TYR A 175 -3.50 6.44 6.41
C TYR A 175 -2.83 7.09 7.64
N GLU A 176 -1.71 6.56 8.11
CA GLU A 176 -0.93 7.18 9.18
C GLU A 176 -0.01 8.31 8.67
N SER A 177 0.11 8.46 7.35
CA SER A 177 0.91 9.52 6.73
C SER A 177 0.35 10.92 7.00
N GLY A 178 1.26 11.88 7.13
CA GLY A 178 0.93 13.29 7.33
C GLY A 178 1.70 13.95 8.46
N VAL A 179 1.21 15.12 8.88
CA VAL A 179 1.81 15.92 9.97
C VAL A 179 1.13 15.59 11.30
N HIS A 180 1.91 15.09 12.25
CA HIS A 180 1.50 14.76 13.60
C HIS A 180 1.93 15.87 14.56
N ARG A 181 0.97 16.54 15.18
CA ARG A 181 1.20 17.64 16.10
C ARG A 181 1.17 17.18 17.55
N VAL A 182 2.14 17.56 18.34
CA VAL A 182 2.18 17.31 19.78
C VAL A 182 2.02 18.61 20.56
N GLN A 183 1.30 18.52 21.67
CA GLN A 183 1.13 19.59 22.67
C GLN A 183 1.47 19.01 24.03
N ARG A 184 2.66 19.34 24.54
CA ARG A 184 3.12 18.96 25.89
C ARG A 184 4.11 19.97 26.42
N VAL A 185 4.40 19.91 27.72
CA VAL A 185 5.52 20.60 28.32
C VAL A 185 6.79 19.81 27.95
N PRO A 186 7.75 20.39 27.19
CA PRO A 186 8.99 19.70 26.87
C PRO A 186 9.80 19.34 28.10
N VAL A 187 10.56 18.26 28.05
CA VAL A 187 11.52 17.91 29.11
C VAL A 187 12.58 18.98 29.33
N THR A 188 12.86 19.75 28.29
CA THR A 188 13.85 20.86 28.29
C THR A 188 13.28 22.20 28.77
N GLU A 189 11.97 22.28 29.05
CA GLU A 189 11.31 23.54 29.43
C GLU A 189 11.23 23.70 30.94
N ALA A 190 11.97 24.68 31.46
CA ALA A 190 12.02 24.95 32.90
C ALA A 190 10.80 25.74 33.43
N SER A 191 10.07 26.48 32.56
CA SER A 191 8.95 27.35 32.95
C SER A 191 7.58 26.65 32.91
N GLY A 192 7.51 25.36 32.57
CA GLY A 192 6.27 24.59 32.52
C GLY A 192 5.31 24.98 31.40
N ARG A 193 5.80 25.69 30.37
CA ARG A 193 4.96 26.15 29.25
C ARG A 193 4.70 24.99 28.28
N ILE A 194 3.45 24.92 27.82
CA ILE A 194 3.07 23.94 26.79
C ILE A 194 3.62 24.40 25.45
N HIS A 195 4.46 23.58 24.84
CA HIS A 195 4.95 23.81 23.48
C HIS A 195 4.14 22.99 22.46
N THR A 196 4.12 23.50 21.24
CA THR A 196 3.49 22.82 20.11
C THR A 196 4.58 22.49 19.10
N SER A 197 4.83 21.19 18.91
CA SER A 197 5.80 20.68 17.95
C SER A 197 5.11 19.81 16.89
N ALA A 198 5.77 19.61 15.76
CA ALA A 198 5.26 18.80 14.67
C ALA A 198 6.31 17.80 14.20
N VAL A 199 5.82 16.62 13.82
CA VAL A 199 6.60 15.52 13.25
C VAL A 199 5.88 15.07 11.99
N THR A 200 6.61 14.76 10.95
CA THR A 200 6.05 14.20 9.71
C THR A 200 6.23 12.71 9.69
N VAL A 201 5.19 12.02 9.25
CA VAL A 201 5.16 10.57 9.05
C VAL A 201 4.88 10.32 7.58
N ALA A 202 5.76 9.58 6.89
CA ALA A 202 5.51 9.07 5.55
C ALA A 202 5.44 7.55 5.60
N VAL A 203 4.49 7.00 4.85
CA VAL A 203 4.22 5.56 4.77
C VAL A 203 4.29 5.16 3.30
N LEU A 204 5.35 4.45 2.93
CA LEU A 204 5.64 4.10 1.55
C LEU A 204 5.64 2.58 1.39
N PRO A 205 4.97 2.02 0.36
CA PRO A 205 5.04 0.58 0.11
C PRO A 205 6.45 0.18 -0.33
N GLU A 206 6.88 -1.03 0.06
CA GLU A 206 8.12 -1.60 -0.45
C GLU A 206 8.04 -1.74 -1.97
N ALA A 207 9.05 -1.22 -2.65
CA ALA A 207 9.16 -1.33 -4.10
C ALA A 207 9.61 -2.73 -4.50
N ASP A 208 9.01 -3.28 -5.56
CA ASP A 208 9.51 -4.50 -6.17
C ASP A 208 10.90 -4.25 -6.79
N GLU A 209 11.74 -5.27 -6.82
CA GLU A 209 13.02 -5.19 -7.52
C GLU A 209 12.78 -4.91 -9.00
N VAL A 210 13.52 -3.95 -9.54
CA VAL A 210 13.40 -3.56 -10.94
C VAL A 210 14.32 -4.47 -11.75
N GLU A 211 13.74 -5.42 -12.46
CA GLU A 211 14.46 -6.21 -13.47
C GLU A 211 14.25 -5.62 -14.87
N VAL A 212 15.33 -5.47 -15.62
CA VAL A 212 15.30 -5.03 -17.02
C VAL A 212 15.39 -6.23 -17.93
N GLU A 213 14.26 -6.61 -18.53
CA GLU A 213 14.22 -7.53 -19.66
C GLU A 213 14.24 -6.73 -20.95
N ILE A 214 15.29 -6.96 -21.78
CA ILE A 214 15.42 -6.31 -23.09
C ILE A 214 14.85 -7.28 -24.15
N ASN A 215 13.73 -6.89 -24.76
CA ASN A 215 13.18 -7.62 -25.88
C ASN A 215 14.06 -7.38 -27.12
N PRO A 216 14.58 -8.43 -27.78
CA PRO A 216 15.38 -8.28 -29.00
C PRO A 216 14.69 -7.51 -30.14
N ASN A 217 13.36 -7.56 -30.21
CA ASN A 217 12.58 -6.85 -31.23
C ASN A 217 12.56 -5.33 -31.04
N ASP A 218 12.84 -4.86 -29.81
CA ASP A 218 12.91 -3.44 -29.47
C ASP A 218 14.29 -2.84 -29.71
N LEU A 219 15.20 -3.63 -30.28
CA LEU A 219 16.56 -3.21 -30.56
C LEU A 219 16.79 -3.05 -32.06
N ARG A 220 17.27 -1.86 -32.44
CA ARG A 220 17.88 -1.63 -33.74
C ARG A 220 19.40 -1.70 -33.59
N ILE A 221 20.04 -2.61 -34.34
CA ILE A 221 21.46 -2.85 -34.27
C ILE A 221 22.08 -2.46 -35.62
N ASP A 222 22.87 -1.40 -35.60
CA ASP A 222 23.60 -0.91 -36.77
C ASP A 222 25.10 -1.24 -36.58
N VAL A 223 25.74 -1.72 -37.63
CA VAL A 223 27.20 -1.99 -37.66
C VAL A 223 27.87 -0.99 -38.57
N TYR A 224 29.03 -0.54 -38.19
CA TYR A 224 29.78 0.45 -38.94
C TYR A 224 31.30 0.26 -38.72
N ARG A 225 32.11 0.98 -39.51
CA ARG A 225 33.54 0.97 -39.35
C ARG A 225 33.99 1.74 -38.13
N SER A 226 34.87 1.11 -37.35
CA SER A 226 35.45 1.80 -36.20
C SER A 226 36.34 2.95 -36.66
N SER A 227 36.31 4.06 -35.93
CA SER A 227 37.20 5.21 -36.17
C SER A 227 38.27 5.27 -35.08
N GLY A 228 39.54 5.41 -35.48
CA GLY A 228 40.66 5.53 -34.55
C GLY A 228 42.02 5.30 -35.16
N PRO A 229 43.11 5.58 -34.44
CA PRO A 229 44.46 5.26 -34.88
C PRO A 229 44.64 3.74 -34.94
N GLY A 230 44.77 3.18 -36.15
CA GLY A 230 44.90 1.74 -36.37
C GLY A 230 45.30 1.43 -37.81
N GLY A 231 45.79 0.20 -38.04
CA GLY A 231 46.16 -0.29 -39.37
C GLY A 231 44.97 -0.67 -40.25
N GLN A 232 45.20 -1.34 -41.40
CA GLN A 232 44.17 -1.69 -42.37
C GLN A 232 42.97 -2.44 -41.78
N SER A 233 43.15 -3.24 -40.73
CA SER A 233 42.06 -3.99 -40.08
C SER A 233 41.00 -3.09 -39.38
N VAL A 234 41.39 -1.92 -38.87
CA VAL A 234 40.45 -0.97 -38.20
C VAL A 234 39.62 -0.21 -39.22
N ASN A 235 40.24 0.11 -40.38
CA ASN A 235 39.63 0.95 -41.41
C ASN A 235 38.80 0.19 -42.45
N THR A 236 38.94 -1.14 -42.52
CA THR A 236 38.24 -1.98 -43.52
C THR A 236 37.15 -2.86 -42.95
N THR A 237 37.16 -3.17 -41.64
CA THR A 237 36.24 -4.11 -41.04
C THR A 237 35.13 -3.38 -40.28
N ASP A 238 33.85 -3.75 -40.51
CA ASP A 238 32.70 -3.23 -39.78
C ASP A 238 32.61 -3.88 -38.38
N SER A 239 33.49 -3.46 -37.47
CA SER A 239 33.60 -4.01 -36.12
C SER A 239 32.86 -3.20 -35.05
N ALA A 240 32.57 -1.92 -35.31
CA ALA A 240 31.84 -1.07 -34.42
C ALA A 240 30.33 -1.37 -34.45
N VAL A 241 29.68 -1.33 -33.30
CA VAL A 241 28.27 -1.64 -33.15
C VAL A 241 27.58 -0.46 -32.48
N ARG A 242 26.44 -0.04 -33.03
CA ARG A 242 25.51 0.90 -32.44
C ARG A 242 24.19 0.15 -32.15
N ILE A 243 23.74 0.19 -30.91
CA ILE A 243 22.45 -0.36 -30.50
C ILE A 243 21.56 0.79 -30.09
N THR A 244 20.42 0.87 -30.74
CA THR A 244 19.35 1.83 -30.38
C THR A 244 18.18 1.06 -29.78
N HIS A 245 17.78 1.40 -28.58
CA HIS A 245 16.57 0.89 -27.96
C HIS A 245 15.37 1.74 -28.42
N LEU A 246 14.52 1.17 -29.25
CA LEU A 246 13.45 1.91 -29.95
C LEU A 246 12.45 2.61 -29.02
N PRO A 247 11.98 1.97 -27.91
CA PRO A 247 11.00 2.59 -27.05
C PRO A 247 11.52 3.82 -26.30
N THR A 248 12.78 3.79 -25.83
CA THR A 248 13.39 4.90 -25.05
C THR A 248 14.23 5.84 -25.89
N GLY A 249 14.55 5.47 -27.14
CA GLY A 249 15.48 6.21 -28.00
C GLY A 249 16.94 6.17 -27.52
N MET A 250 17.27 5.36 -26.49
CA MET A 250 18.60 5.27 -25.93
C MET A 250 19.58 4.62 -26.93
N VAL A 251 20.71 5.27 -27.14
CA VAL A 251 21.75 4.80 -28.09
C VAL A 251 23.03 4.46 -27.33
N VAL A 252 23.57 3.28 -27.62
CA VAL A 252 24.87 2.82 -27.10
C VAL A 252 25.73 2.43 -28.26
N THR A 253 26.97 2.94 -28.31
CA THR A 253 28.00 2.59 -29.29
C THR A 253 29.16 1.90 -28.61
N CYS A 254 29.69 0.87 -29.24
CA CYS A 254 30.88 0.16 -28.77
C CYS A 254 31.79 -0.17 -29.95
N GLN A 255 33.09 0.22 -29.86
CA GLN A 255 34.13 -0.02 -30.89
C GLN A 255 35.46 -0.44 -30.29
N ASP A 256 35.47 -0.90 -29.04
CA ASP A 256 36.68 -1.13 -28.24
C ASP A 256 37.43 -2.41 -28.70
N GLU A 257 36.67 -3.39 -29.19
CA GLU A 257 37.20 -4.71 -29.55
C GLU A 257 37.29 -4.88 -31.08
N LYS A 258 38.21 -5.73 -31.52
CA LYS A 258 38.32 -6.11 -32.93
C LYS A 258 37.18 -6.99 -33.44
N SER A 259 36.41 -7.61 -32.52
CA SER A 259 35.33 -8.52 -32.84
C SER A 259 33.99 -7.82 -32.69
N GLN A 260 33.20 -7.77 -33.77
CA GLN A 260 31.81 -7.28 -33.78
C GLN A 260 30.94 -7.95 -32.73
N HIS A 261 31.06 -9.28 -32.56
CA HIS A 261 30.28 -10.01 -31.57
C HIS A 261 30.59 -9.60 -30.13
N LYS A 262 31.88 -9.34 -29.83
CA LYS A 262 32.27 -8.83 -28.49
C LYS A 262 31.78 -7.41 -28.27
N ASN A 263 31.86 -6.54 -29.28
CA ASN A 263 31.32 -5.19 -29.21
C ASN A 263 29.79 -5.19 -29.02
N LYS A 264 29.06 -6.07 -29.72
CA LYS A 264 27.60 -6.24 -29.53
C LYS A 264 27.30 -6.69 -28.13
N ALA A 265 27.94 -7.69 -27.58
CA ALA A 265 27.71 -8.18 -26.22
C ALA A 265 28.00 -7.10 -25.16
N LYS A 266 29.10 -6.34 -25.35
CA LYS A 266 29.50 -5.23 -24.49
C LYS A 266 28.48 -4.08 -24.56
N ALA A 267 28.04 -3.71 -25.77
CA ALA A 267 27.04 -2.68 -25.98
C ALA A 267 25.67 -3.05 -25.33
N LEU A 268 25.21 -4.29 -25.44
CA LEU A 268 24.03 -4.81 -24.79
C LEU A 268 24.15 -4.74 -23.27
N LYS A 269 25.29 -5.08 -22.69
CA LYS A 269 25.54 -4.98 -21.26
C LYS A 269 25.47 -3.53 -20.77
N VAL A 270 26.07 -2.61 -21.54
CA VAL A 270 26.02 -1.17 -21.22
C VAL A 270 24.59 -0.62 -21.36
N LEU A 271 23.88 -1.04 -22.42
CA LEU A 271 22.46 -0.65 -22.59
C LEU A 271 21.60 -1.10 -21.44
N ARG A 272 21.76 -2.36 -20.99
CA ARG A 272 21.02 -2.89 -19.83
C ARG A 272 21.29 -2.07 -18.56
N ALA A 273 22.55 -1.75 -18.30
CA ALA A 273 22.91 -0.92 -17.14
C ALA A 273 22.27 0.47 -17.22
N ARG A 274 22.33 1.14 -18.38
CA ARG A 274 21.72 2.47 -18.55
C ARG A 274 20.20 2.47 -18.45
N LEU A 275 19.54 1.43 -18.99
CA LEU A 275 18.09 1.28 -18.86
C LEU A 275 17.70 1.03 -17.40
N LEU A 276 18.48 0.23 -16.67
CA LEU A 276 18.27 0.01 -15.24
C LEU A 276 18.43 1.33 -14.46
N ASP A 277 19.50 2.08 -14.73
CA ASP A 277 19.74 3.38 -14.08
C ASP A 277 18.58 4.36 -14.33
N GLN A 278 18.07 4.41 -15.58
CA GLN A 278 16.91 5.24 -15.91
C GLN A 278 15.66 4.83 -15.12
N LEU A 279 15.33 3.55 -15.10
CA LEU A 279 14.16 3.04 -14.37
C LEU A 279 14.28 3.26 -12.85
N VAL A 280 15.49 3.11 -12.30
CA VAL A 280 15.74 3.40 -10.87
C VAL A 280 15.55 4.89 -10.57
N GLU A 281 15.98 5.79 -11.45
CA GLU A 281 15.82 7.23 -11.27
C GLU A 281 14.34 7.67 -11.42
N GLU A 282 13.62 7.13 -12.40
CA GLU A 282 12.17 7.33 -12.54
C GLU A 282 11.44 6.89 -11.27
N ARG A 283 11.79 5.70 -10.75
CA ARG A 283 11.18 5.19 -9.52
C ARG A 283 11.51 6.03 -8.28
N ARG A 284 12.74 6.53 -8.18
CA ARG A 284 13.12 7.45 -7.11
C ARG A 284 12.34 8.75 -7.17
N SER A 285 12.10 9.28 -8.37
CA SER A 285 11.28 10.48 -8.57
C SER A 285 9.85 10.25 -8.12
N GLU A 286 9.22 9.13 -8.53
CA GLU A 286 7.88 8.75 -8.10
C GLU A 286 7.75 8.65 -6.57
N ILE A 287 8.68 7.95 -5.92
CA ILE A 287 8.71 7.81 -4.46
C ILE A 287 8.90 9.18 -3.78
N SER A 288 9.75 10.03 -4.36
CA SER A 288 9.98 11.38 -3.82
C SER A 288 8.73 12.25 -3.92
N GLU A 289 8.01 12.18 -5.03
CA GLU A 289 6.74 12.88 -5.22
C GLU A 289 5.65 12.34 -4.28
N GLU A 290 5.53 11.02 -4.15
CA GLU A 290 4.59 10.39 -3.22
C GLU A 290 4.88 10.83 -1.78
N ARG A 291 6.15 10.77 -1.34
CA ARG A 291 6.58 11.26 -0.03
C ARG A 291 6.19 12.73 0.17
N LYS A 292 6.48 13.58 -0.80
CA LYS A 292 6.19 15.02 -0.73
C LYS A 292 4.68 15.29 -0.64
N SER A 293 3.87 14.53 -1.36
CA SER A 293 2.40 14.64 -1.29
C SER A 293 1.84 14.23 0.08
N GLN A 294 2.43 13.22 0.73
CA GLN A 294 2.02 12.75 2.05
C GLN A 294 2.37 13.73 3.17
N VAL A 295 3.52 14.39 3.07
CA VAL A 295 4.12 15.19 4.17
C VAL A 295 3.82 16.68 4.02
N GLY A 296 3.46 17.14 2.82
CA GLY A 296 3.23 18.58 2.54
C GLY A 296 4.43 19.43 2.85
N SER A 297 4.21 20.60 3.48
CA SER A 297 5.26 21.50 3.95
C SER A 297 5.87 21.07 5.29
N GLY A 298 5.25 20.14 6.02
CA GLY A 298 5.62 19.75 7.38
C GLY A 298 5.26 20.82 8.43
N ASP A 299 4.49 21.84 8.05
CA ASP A 299 4.05 22.87 9.00
C ASP A 299 2.97 22.31 9.95
N ARG A 300 3.02 22.77 11.21
CA ARG A 300 2.04 22.38 12.24
C ARG A 300 0.58 22.76 11.92
N SER A 301 0.35 23.63 10.95
CA SER A 301 -0.99 23.97 10.47
C SER A 301 -1.62 22.88 9.62
N GLU A 302 -0.82 22.09 8.90
CA GLU A 302 -1.25 20.99 8.02
C GLU A 302 -1.51 19.67 8.78
N ARG A 303 -1.66 19.75 10.10
CA ARG A 303 -1.82 18.61 10.97
C ARG A 303 -2.97 17.68 10.57
N VAL A 304 -2.67 16.39 10.46
CA VAL A 304 -3.69 15.34 10.34
C VAL A 304 -4.15 14.87 11.72
N ARG A 305 -3.23 14.88 12.71
CA ARG A 305 -3.49 14.39 14.06
C ARG A 305 -2.85 15.28 15.14
N THR A 306 -3.53 15.40 16.28
CA THR A 306 -3.02 16.14 17.46
C THR A 306 -2.99 15.23 18.68
N TYR A 307 -1.83 15.21 19.34
CA TYR A 307 -1.54 14.51 20.59
C TYR A 307 -1.45 15.56 21.70
N ASN A 308 -2.45 15.63 22.56
CA ASN A 308 -2.54 16.59 23.68
C ASN A 308 -2.29 15.86 25.00
N PHE A 309 -1.06 15.94 25.51
CA PHE A 309 -0.66 15.27 26.74
C PHE A 309 -1.36 15.81 27.98
N PRO A 310 -1.49 17.14 28.21
CA PRO A 310 -2.22 17.67 29.37
C PRO A 310 -3.67 17.20 29.50
N GLN A 311 -4.30 16.87 28.36
CA GLN A 311 -5.69 16.42 28.34
C GLN A 311 -5.80 14.89 28.13
N ASN A 312 -4.70 14.17 28.09
CA ASN A 312 -4.63 12.73 27.74
C ASN A 312 -5.46 12.38 26.49
N ARG A 313 -5.38 13.24 25.44
CA ARG A 313 -6.30 13.26 24.30
C ARG A 313 -5.56 13.14 22.98
N LEU A 314 -6.05 12.24 22.11
CA LEU A 314 -5.70 12.19 20.70
C LEU A 314 -6.90 12.68 19.87
N THR A 315 -6.63 13.53 18.88
CA THR A 315 -7.66 13.98 17.91
C THR A 315 -7.17 13.77 16.50
N ASP A 316 -7.87 12.96 15.70
CA ASP A 316 -7.67 12.86 14.26
C ASP A 316 -8.62 13.87 13.57
N HIS A 317 -8.03 14.85 12.88
CA HIS A 317 -8.78 15.96 12.29
C HIS A 317 -9.51 15.60 11.01
N ARG A 318 -9.11 14.50 10.35
CA ARG A 318 -9.76 14.02 9.12
C ARG A 318 -11.13 13.43 9.40
N LEU A 319 -11.26 12.77 10.56
CA LEU A 319 -12.49 12.10 10.99
C LEU A 319 -13.28 12.93 12.01
N GLY A 320 -12.64 13.93 12.65
CA GLY A 320 -13.16 14.54 13.87
C GLY A 320 -13.15 13.60 15.08
N LEU A 321 -12.46 12.44 14.99
CA LEU A 321 -12.39 11.45 16.06
C LEU A 321 -11.54 11.96 17.21
N THR A 322 -12.05 11.85 18.42
CA THR A 322 -11.34 12.25 19.64
C THR A 322 -11.39 11.12 20.66
N LEU A 323 -10.20 10.70 21.12
CA LEU A 323 -10.01 9.64 22.10
C LEU A 323 -9.28 10.18 23.35
N TYR A 324 -9.69 9.76 24.55
CA TYR A 324 -9.18 10.25 25.83
C TYR A 324 -8.32 9.22 26.58
N HIS A 325 -7.53 8.44 25.84
CA HIS A 325 -6.58 7.45 26.38
C HIS A 325 -5.26 7.48 25.62
N LEU A 326 -4.67 8.67 25.51
CA LEU A 326 -3.42 8.90 24.77
C LEU A 326 -2.27 8.00 25.25
N ASP A 327 -2.18 7.73 26.55
CA ASP A 327 -1.13 6.87 27.11
C ASP A 327 -1.21 5.45 26.55
N GLY A 328 -2.42 4.87 26.44
CA GLY A 328 -2.63 3.57 25.82
C GLY A 328 -2.27 3.55 24.35
N ILE A 329 -2.63 4.63 23.62
CA ILE A 329 -2.29 4.78 22.21
C ILE A 329 -0.77 4.83 22.00
N LEU A 330 -0.03 5.56 22.84
CA LEU A 330 1.43 5.63 22.78
C LEU A 330 2.10 4.29 23.15
N GLU A 331 1.39 3.40 23.84
CA GLU A 331 1.82 2.04 24.12
C GLU A 331 1.42 1.03 23.01
N GLY A 332 0.86 1.52 21.89
CA GLY A 332 0.59 0.72 20.69
C GLY A 332 -0.89 0.41 20.45
N ASP A 333 -1.83 0.88 21.27
CA ASP A 333 -3.27 0.66 21.06
C ASP A 333 -3.83 1.62 19.99
N LEU A 334 -3.41 1.39 18.75
CA LEU A 334 -3.84 2.15 17.56
C LEU A 334 -5.05 1.53 16.84
N GLY A 335 -5.53 0.39 17.32
CA GLY A 335 -6.52 -0.42 16.59
C GLY A 335 -7.80 0.36 16.26
N GLU A 336 -8.34 1.10 17.23
CA GLU A 336 -9.56 1.89 17.05
C GLU A 336 -9.37 3.01 16.01
N VAL A 337 -8.29 3.76 16.11
CA VAL A 337 -7.98 4.87 15.17
C VAL A 337 -7.80 4.36 13.75
N ILE A 338 -6.99 3.31 13.58
CA ILE A 338 -6.70 2.73 12.27
C ILE A 338 -7.96 2.14 11.63
N ASN A 339 -8.78 1.45 12.40
CA ASN A 339 -10.05 0.90 11.90
C ASN A 339 -11.01 2.01 11.47
N ALA A 340 -11.14 3.08 12.27
CA ALA A 340 -11.98 4.22 11.94
C ALA A 340 -11.51 4.93 10.66
N LEU A 341 -10.19 5.11 10.48
CA LEU A 341 -9.62 5.66 9.25
C LEU A 341 -9.91 4.78 8.04
N ASN A 342 -9.66 3.48 8.14
CA ASN A 342 -9.93 2.54 7.07
C ASN A 342 -11.41 2.59 6.64
N THR A 343 -12.33 2.55 7.60
CA THR A 343 -13.77 2.62 7.32
C THR A 343 -14.16 3.93 6.64
N HIS A 344 -13.63 5.05 7.11
CA HIS A 344 -13.90 6.37 6.52
C HIS A 344 -13.44 6.47 5.07
N PHE A 345 -12.19 6.15 4.80
CA PHE A 345 -11.64 6.24 3.43
C PHE A 345 -12.25 5.21 2.48
N GLN A 346 -12.65 4.04 2.97
CA GLN A 346 -13.44 3.09 2.19
C GLN A 346 -14.80 3.68 1.83
N ALA A 347 -15.49 4.33 2.80
CA ALA A 347 -16.77 4.98 2.55
C ALA A 347 -16.66 6.16 1.57
N GLU A 348 -15.60 6.97 1.65
CA GLU A 348 -15.31 8.03 0.67
C GLU A 348 -15.07 7.46 -0.73
N SER A 349 -14.31 6.40 -0.82
CA SER A 349 -14.03 5.71 -2.09
C SER A 349 -15.29 5.14 -2.75
N LEU A 350 -16.26 4.69 -1.94
CA LEU A 350 -17.58 4.28 -2.43
C LEU A 350 -18.38 5.46 -2.97
N LYS A 351 -18.38 6.61 -2.27
CA LYS A 351 -19.11 7.82 -2.69
C LYS A 351 -18.58 8.45 -3.96
N SER A 352 -17.27 8.41 -4.18
CA SER A 352 -16.63 9.00 -5.37
C SER A 352 -16.88 8.21 -6.66
N ARG A 353 -17.42 6.99 -6.56
CA ARG A 353 -17.67 6.07 -7.68
C ARG A 353 -19.14 5.79 -7.96
N GLY A 354 -20.04 6.28 -7.12
CA GLY A 354 -21.49 6.20 -7.30
C GLY A 354 -22.03 7.51 -7.87
#